data_c77904027563f8417e8eaff42234f73f
#
_entry.id   c77904027563f8417e8eaff42234f73f
#
_cell.length_a   1.000
_cell.length_b   1.000
_cell.length_c   1.000
_cell.angle_alpha   90.00
_cell.angle_beta   90.00
_cell.angle_gamma   90.00
#
_symmetry.space_group_name_H-M   'P 1'
#
loop_
_entity.id
_entity.type
_entity.pdbx_description
1 polymer ?
#
loop_
_entity_poly.entity_id
_entity_poly.type
_entity_poly.pdbx_seq_one_letter_code
_entity_poly.pdbx_strand_id
1 'polypeptide(L)'
;MKRVMTSLSMLIFVLVLNSCEVETKSETDAPLIPKMVFVKGGIIEGKDYPWAPPKGNFQKGRRVQLSDFEIGKYEVTQEEYYSVMKDEVVSVTAYVDGVGERTAEFFVDSRPSFCKPNNPPYHCFEGENQERRPVEGITFYDAIWYCNVLSRKTGLEPVYKIKVIEVTSVNFSSHITDAEVEMISGANGYRLPTECEAEYAMRGGDPNKPNWDYLFSGAPSEPSRERYSINKGLDLVGWYRYNNKTGDSATSDSDKENDTYYSYKGTHEVGKKKPNSLGLFVMSGIVSEYCFGIIDYTKEPKYTGELEINPVRNDETGNERPSYGGSWRSGAGSAIVHSFPANNDSFSNANTGFRVVRSVD
;
A
#
# COMPACT_ATOMS: atom_id res chain seq x y z
N MET A 1 2.90 -53.24 10.46
CA MET A 1 1.67 -52.62 9.92
C MET A 1 0.85 -52.09 11.09
N LYS A 2 0.93 -50.81 11.39
CA LYS A 2 0.04 -50.12 12.34
C LYS A 2 -0.66 -49.01 11.59
N ARG A 3 -1.97 -49.09 11.45
CA ARG A 3 -2.83 -48.07 10.89
C ARG A 3 -2.96 -46.93 11.89
N VAL A 4 -2.66 -45.70 11.49
CA VAL A 4 -3.01 -44.51 12.23
C VAL A 4 -4.33 -44.02 11.65
N MET A 5 -5.38 -44.07 12.44
CA MET A 5 -6.66 -43.44 12.17
C MET A 5 -6.57 -42.00 12.65
N THR A 6 -6.63 -41.03 11.73
CA THR A 6 -6.89 -39.64 12.07
C THR A 6 -8.40 -39.40 12.06
N SER A 7 -8.94 -39.08 13.21
CA SER A 7 -10.35 -38.74 13.40
C SER A 7 -10.62 -37.34 12.90
N LEU A 8 -11.46 -37.23 11.89
CA LEU A 8 -12.02 -36.00 11.37
C LEU A 8 -13.21 -35.61 12.26
N SER A 9 -13.02 -34.61 13.13
CA SER A 9 -14.11 -34.08 13.96
C SER A 9 -14.93 -33.09 13.11
N MET A 10 -16.09 -33.57 12.67
CA MET A 10 -17.09 -32.81 11.95
C MET A 10 -17.88 -31.98 12.97
N LEU A 11 -17.65 -30.67 13.01
CA LEU A 11 -18.46 -29.74 13.82
C LEU A 11 -19.71 -29.37 13.02
N ILE A 12 -20.86 -29.94 13.41
CA ILE A 12 -22.16 -29.59 12.85
C ILE A 12 -22.66 -28.33 13.58
N PHE A 13 -22.71 -27.19 12.86
CA PHE A 13 -23.40 -26.00 13.33
C PHE A 13 -24.88 -26.10 12.96
N VAL A 14 -25.74 -26.20 13.96
CA VAL A 14 -27.20 -26.12 13.80
C VAL A 14 -27.57 -24.64 13.66
N LEU A 15 -28.02 -24.24 12.49
CA LEU A 15 -28.62 -22.92 12.24
C LEU A 15 -30.01 -22.89 12.82
N VAL A 16 -30.22 -22.10 13.86
CA VAL A 16 -31.55 -21.69 14.32
C VAL A 16 -32.00 -20.50 13.46
N LEU A 17 -32.96 -20.74 12.59
CA LEU A 17 -33.62 -19.69 11.83
C LEU A 17 -34.52 -18.86 12.76
N ASN A 18 -34.08 -17.68 13.15
CA ASN A 18 -34.95 -16.67 13.68
C ASN A 18 -35.40 -15.73 12.56
N SER A 19 -36.66 -15.42 12.57
CA SER A 19 -37.45 -14.64 11.62
C SER A 19 -36.74 -13.34 11.18
N CYS A 20 -36.75 -13.18 9.86
CA CYS A 20 -36.27 -12.00 9.14
C CYS A 20 -37.10 -10.75 9.53
N GLU A 21 -36.49 -9.86 10.31
CA GLU A 21 -36.82 -8.44 10.27
C GLU A 21 -35.99 -7.85 9.12
N VAL A 22 -36.68 -7.27 8.13
CA VAL A 22 -36.04 -6.49 7.07
C VAL A 22 -35.50 -5.22 7.73
N GLU A 23 -34.23 -5.25 8.14
CA GLU A 23 -33.54 -4.03 8.54
C GLU A 23 -33.49 -3.10 7.32
N THR A 24 -34.18 -1.98 7.43
CA THR A 24 -33.99 -0.84 6.52
C THR A 24 -32.51 -0.40 6.66
N LYS A 25 -31.73 -0.55 5.59
CA LYS A 25 -30.36 -0.03 5.51
C LYS A 25 -30.37 1.43 5.98
N SER A 26 -29.72 1.70 7.09
CA SER A 26 -29.53 3.06 7.59
C SER A 26 -28.58 3.82 6.66
N GLU A 27 -28.74 5.13 6.52
CA GLU A 27 -27.83 6.03 5.76
C GLU A 27 -26.36 5.94 6.20
N THR A 28 -26.04 5.16 7.23
CA THR A 28 -24.68 4.95 7.78
C THR A 28 -23.88 3.86 7.07
N ASP A 29 -24.40 3.21 6.04
CA ASP A 29 -23.73 2.10 5.34
C ASP A 29 -22.95 2.50 4.09
N ALA A 30 -22.92 3.80 3.72
CA ALA A 30 -22.12 4.28 2.62
C ALA A 30 -20.62 4.16 2.94
N PRO A 31 -19.77 3.73 1.98
CA PRO A 31 -18.33 3.66 2.19
C PRO A 31 -17.75 5.06 2.39
N LEU A 32 -16.75 5.17 3.26
CA LEU A 32 -15.94 6.38 3.34
C LEU A 32 -15.03 6.44 2.12
N ILE A 33 -15.22 7.48 1.31
CA ILE A 33 -14.47 7.65 0.07
C ILE A 33 -13.17 8.43 0.38
N PRO A 34 -11.98 7.92 0.03
CA PRO A 34 -10.73 8.63 0.17
C PRO A 34 -10.77 10.00 -0.53
N LYS A 35 -10.21 11.02 0.11
CA LYS A 35 -10.06 12.33 -0.52
C LYS A 35 -9.05 12.25 -1.65
N MET A 36 -9.46 12.59 -2.86
CA MET A 36 -8.63 12.53 -4.06
C MET A 36 -8.03 13.90 -4.40
N VAL A 37 -6.87 13.87 -5.03
CA VAL A 37 -6.15 15.02 -5.57
C VAL A 37 -5.94 14.78 -7.07
N PHE A 38 -6.34 15.71 -7.88
CA PHE A 38 -6.10 15.67 -9.33
C PHE A 38 -4.62 15.90 -9.63
N VAL A 39 -4.06 15.06 -10.48
CA VAL A 39 -2.68 15.14 -10.98
C VAL A 39 -2.72 15.26 -12.50
N LYS A 40 -2.25 16.38 -13.00
CA LYS A 40 -2.10 16.61 -14.43
C LYS A 40 -0.99 15.70 -14.96
N GLY A 41 -1.31 14.87 -15.92
CA GLY A 41 -0.34 14.04 -16.63
C GLY A 41 0.53 14.85 -17.58
N GLY A 42 1.46 14.17 -18.23
CA GLY A 42 2.38 14.81 -19.17
C GLY A 42 3.42 13.86 -19.71
N ILE A 43 4.29 14.38 -20.56
CA ILE A 43 5.46 13.64 -21.06
C ILE A 43 6.67 14.02 -20.20
N ILE A 44 7.34 13.00 -19.67
CA ILE A 44 8.51 13.12 -18.83
C ILE A 44 9.71 12.56 -19.60
N GLU A 45 10.68 13.42 -19.85
CA GLU A 45 12.00 13.01 -20.33
C GLU A 45 12.87 12.67 -19.14
N GLY A 46 13.35 11.42 -19.09
CA GLY A 46 14.22 10.98 -18.02
C GLY A 46 15.59 11.65 -18.02
N LYS A 47 16.16 11.85 -16.87
CA LYS A 47 17.46 12.53 -16.70
C LYS A 47 18.38 11.84 -15.71
N ASP A 48 19.64 12.22 -15.70
CA ASP A 48 20.58 11.84 -14.64
C ASP A 48 20.28 12.66 -13.37
N TYR A 49 20.29 12.00 -12.22
CA TYR A 49 20.13 12.64 -10.92
C TYR A 49 21.44 12.57 -10.15
N PRO A 50 21.96 13.69 -9.60
CA PRO A 50 23.29 13.73 -8.97
C PRO A 50 23.39 12.91 -7.68
N TRP A 51 22.26 12.53 -7.10
CA TRP A 51 22.17 11.82 -5.83
C TRP A 51 21.59 10.38 -5.96
N ALA A 52 21.20 9.98 -7.17
CA ALA A 52 20.62 8.67 -7.41
C ALA A 52 21.68 7.67 -7.91
N PRO A 53 21.75 6.44 -7.36
CA PRO A 53 22.12 5.31 -8.18
C PRO A 53 21.12 5.21 -9.33
N PRO A 54 21.44 4.57 -10.47
CA PRO A 54 20.57 4.49 -11.64
C PRO A 54 19.31 3.63 -11.34
N LYS A 55 18.45 4.13 -10.49
CA LYS A 55 17.19 3.50 -10.05
C LYS A 55 16.12 4.58 -9.99
N GLY A 56 14.91 4.26 -10.38
CA GLY A 56 13.79 5.18 -10.49
C GLY A 56 13.17 5.11 -11.89
N ASN A 57 11.98 5.64 -12.02
CA ASN A 57 11.22 5.51 -13.26
C ASN A 57 11.57 6.56 -14.32
N PHE A 58 12.20 7.67 -13.93
CA PHE A 58 12.48 8.80 -14.83
C PHE A 58 13.99 9.00 -15.05
N GLN A 59 14.69 7.90 -15.36
CA GLN A 59 16.12 7.90 -15.63
C GLN A 59 16.41 8.31 -17.08
N LYS A 60 17.63 8.78 -17.31
CA LYS A 60 18.13 9.10 -18.63
C LYS A 60 17.93 7.96 -19.62
N GLY A 61 17.40 8.30 -20.78
CA GLY A 61 17.09 7.34 -21.85
C GLY A 61 15.70 6.74 -21.77
N ARG A 62 14.92 7.06 -20.73
CA ARG A 62 13.49 6.69 -20.65
C ARG A 62 12.60 7.89 -20.96
N ARG A 63 11.53 7.65 -21.72
CA ARG A 63 10.50 8.64 -22.01
C ARG A 63 9.15 8.07 -21.58
N VAL A 64 8.45 8.77 -20.71
CA VAL A 64 7.17 8.31 -20.17
C VAL A 64 6.10 9.35 -20.38
N GLN A 65 4.95 8.93 -20.88
CA GLN A 65 3.73 9.73 -20.90
C GLN A 65 2.76 9.18 -19.87
N LEU A 66 2.30 10.02 -18.96
CA LEU A 66 1.21 9.71 -18.05
C LEU A 66 -0.04 10.47 -18.47
N SER A 67 -1.18 9.81 -18.45
CA SER A 67 -2.51 10.44 -18.54
C SER A 67 -2.84 11.18 -17.25
N ASP A 68 -3.85 12.04 -17.27
CA ASP A 68 -4.38 12.67 -16.07
C ASP A 68 -4.97 11.59 -15.14
N PHE A 69 -4.79 11.76 -13.83
CA PHE A 69 -5.31 10.83 -12.83
C PHE A 69 -5.63 11.54 -11.51
N GLU A 70 -6.44 10.93 -10.71
CA GLU A 70 -6.64 11.31 -9.31
C GLU A 70 -5.92 10.33 -8.40
N ILE A 71 -5.32 10.82 -7.30
CA ILE A 71 -4.62 10.02 -6.30
C ILE A 71 -5.12 10.38 -4.90
N GLY A 72 -5.19 9.40 -4.01
CA GLY A 72 -5.55 9.61 -2.62
C GLY A 72 -4.67 10.67 -1.96
N LYS A 73 -5.27 11.69 -1.35
CA LYS A 73 -4.56 12.74 -0.60
C LYS A 73 -3.71 12.16 0.51
N TYR A 74 -4.18 11.09 1.10
CA TYR A 74 -3.58 10.31 2.17
C TYR A 74 -3.50 8.85 1.76
N GLU A 75 -2.76 8.07 2.51
CA GLU A 75 -2.88 6.62 2.54
C GLU A 75 -4.32 6.24 2.93
N VAL A 76 -4.82 5.10 2.48
CA VAL A 76 -6.12 4.59 2.92
C VAL A 76 -6.06 4.39 4.43
N THR A 77 -7.00 5.00 5.15
CA THR A 77 -7.08 4.93 6.62
C THR A 77 -7.77 3.66 7.09
N GLN A 78 -7.61 3.32 8.38
CA GLN A 78 -8.25 2.16 8.98
C GLN A 78 -9.79 2.28 8.94
N GLU A 79 -10.34 3.49 9.14
CA GLU A 79 -11.79 3.72 9.02
C GLU A 79 -12.30 3.58 7.58
N GLU A 80 -11.56 4.10 6.59
CA GLU A 80 -11.90 3.96 5.17
C GLU A 80 -11.86 2.47 4.76
N TYR A 81 -10.80 1.75 5.15
CA TYR A 81 -10.68 0.33 4.87
C TYR A 81 -11.82 -0.47 5.50
N TYR A 82 -12.09 -0.25 6.78
CA TYR A 82 -13.19 -0.91 7.48
C TYR A 82 -14.56 -0.63 6.84
N SER A 83 -14.85 0.62 6.48
CA SER A 83 -16.13 1.00 5.87
C SER A 83 -16.43 0.28 4.55
N VAL A 84 -15.35 -0.06 3.82
CA VAL A 84 -15.41 -0.76 2.54
C VAL A 84 -15.43 -2.27 2.72
N MET A 85 -14.59 -2.80 3.61
CA MET A 85 -14.31 -4.24 3.72
C MET A 85 -15.17 -4.96 4.76
N LYS A 86 -15.86 -4.24 5.66
CA LYS A 86 -16.81 -4.89 6.58
C LYS A 86 -17.86 -5.67 5.75
N ASP A 87 -18.12 -6.88 6.13
CA ASP A 87 -19.10 -7.78 5.49
C ASP A 87 -18.70 -8.28 4.08
N GLU A 88 -17.47 -7.98 3.60
CA GLU A 88 -16.99 -8.49 2.32
C GLU A 88 -16.57 -9.96 2.42
N VAL A 89 -17.04 -10.73 1.47
CA VAL A 89 -16.78 -12.17 1.33
C VAL A 89 -16.10 -12.43 0.00
N VAL A 90 -15.10 -13.28 0.02
CA VAL A 90 -14.43 -13.81 -1.18
C VAL A 90 -14.75 -15.28 -1.37
N SER A 91 -14.94 -15.69 -2.61
CA SER A 91 -15.21 -17.08 -2.97
C SER A 91 -13.95 -17.72 -3.55
N VAL A 92 -13.58 -18.87 -3.02
CA VAL A 92 -12.49 -19.71 -3.54
C VAL A 92 -13.08 -20.99 -4.08
N THR A 93 -12.84 -21.29 -5.36
CA THR A 93 -13.28 -22.52 -6.01
C THR A 93 -12.09 -23.43 -6.25
N ALA A 94 -12.14 -24.63 -5.73
CA ALA A 94 -11.11 -25.66 -5.90
C ALA A 94 -11.71 -26.97 -6.40
N TYR A 95 -10.95 -27.72 -7.18
CA TYR A 95 -11.31 -29.05 -7.60
C TYR A 95 -10.91 -30.07 -6.52
N VAL A 96 -11.88 -30.88 -6.08
CA VAL A 96 -11.66 -31.93 -5.07
C VAL A 96 -11.79 -33.27 -5.77
N ASP A 97 -10.75 -34.12 -5.69
CA ASP A 97 -10.71 -35.44 -6.31
C ASP A 97 -11.90 -36.29 -5.91
N GLY A 98 -12.59 -36.87 -6.90
CA GLY A 98 -13.75 -37.72 -6.72
C GLY A 98 -15.05 -36.96 -6.36
N VAL A 99 -15.01 -35.64 -6.18
CA VAL A 99 -16.17 -34.83 -5.79
C VAL A 99 -16.49 -33.74 -6.84
N GLY A 100 -15.46 -33.26 -7.59
CA GLY A 100 -15.57 -32.16 -8.54
C GLY A 100 -15.32 -30.80 -7.89
N GLU A 101 -15.72 -29.73 -8.57
CA GLU A 101 -15.53 -28.36 -8.08
C GLU A 101 -16.34 -28.08 -6.80
N ARG A 102 -15.69 -27.40 -5.88
CA ARG A 102 -16.29 -26.90 -4.63
C ARG A 102 -15.91 -25.46 -4.42
N THR A 103 -16.89 -24.66 -4.04
CA THR A 103 -16.69 -23.25 -3.68
C THR A 103 -16.88 -23.09 -2.18
N ALA A 104 -15.94 -22.39 -1.55
CA ALA A 104 -16.02 -21.97 -0.16
C ALA A 104 -15.97 -20.44 -0.09
N GLU A 105 -16.65 -19.87 0.89
CA GLU A 105 -16.68 -18.43 1.12
C GLU A 105 -15.88 -18.10 2.38
N PHE A 106 -15.11 -17.00 2.31
CA PHE A 106 -14.24 -16.53 3.37
C PHE A 106 -14.45 -15.04 3.59
N PHE A 107 -14.50 -14.62 4.86
CA PHE A 107 -14.38 -13.21 5.22
C PHE A 107 -12.93 -12.79 5.15
N VAL A 108 -12.65 -11.65 4.50
CA VAL A 108 -11.36 -10.97 4.58
C VAL A 108 -11.38 -10.06 5.81
N ASP A 109 -10.28 -10.01 6.56
CA ASP A 109 -10.24 -9.18 7.76
C ASP A 109 -10.39 -7.71 7.41
N SER A 110 -11.42 -7.08 7.96
CA SER A 110 -11.70 -5.67 7.76
C SER A 110 -10.95 -4.74 8.74
N ARG A 111 -10.22 -5.30 9.73
CA ARG A 111 -9.40 -4.58 10.71
C ARG A 111 -8.02 -5.21 10.90
N PRO A 112 -7.24 -5.40 9.82
CA PRO A 112 -6.02 -6.19 9.82
C PRO A 112 -4.85 -5.53 10.54
N SER A 113 -4.90 -4.22 10.79
CA SER A 113 -3.77 -3.43 11.25
C SER A 113 -3.14 -3.93 12.55
N PHE A 114 -1.82 -4.02 12.54
CA PHE A 114 -1.01 -4.35 13.72
C PHE A 114 -0.87 -3.15 14.65
N CYS A 115 -0.75 -1.92 14.09
CA CYS A 115 -0.60 -0.69 14.85
C CYS A 115 -1.95 -0.26 15.44
N LYS A 116 -2.35 -0.89 16.54
CA LYS A 116 -3.59 -0.67 17.26
C LYS A 116 -3.37 -0.76 18.78
N PRO A 117 -4.27 -0.19 19.61
CA PRO A 117 -4.17 -0.27 21.06
C PRO A 117 -4.05 -1.73 21.55
N ASN A 118 -3.27 -1.92 22.61
CA ASN A 118 -3.09 -3.22 23.26
C ASN A 118 -2.51 -4.35 22.37
N ASN A 119 -1.72 -3.99 21.34
CA ASN A 119 -1.06 -4.94 20.46
C ASN A 119 0.48 -4.76 20.48
N PRO A 120 1.18 -5.07 21.61
CA PRO A 120 2.64 -4.93 21.65
C PRO A 120 3.32 -5.88 20.64
N PRO A 121 4.46 -5.48 20.04
CA PRO A 121 5.25 -4.28 20.33
C PRO A 121 4.74 -3.02 19.61
N TYR A 122 3.65 -3.10 18.87
CA TYR A 122 3.08 -1.99 18.13
C TYR A 122 2.23 -1.14 19.07
N HIS A 123 2.48 0.16 19.06
CA HIS A 123 1.79 1.09 19.96
C HIS A 123 1.13 2.23 19.17
N CYS A 124 0.13 2.81 19.79
CA CYS A 124 -0.49 4.04 19.34
C CYS A 124 0.08 5.23 20.10
N PHE A 125 0.15 6.37 19.45
CA PHE A 125 0.55 7.61 20.10
C PHE A 125 -0.65 8.21 20.82
N GLU A 126 -0.43 8.66 22.05
CA GLU A 126 -1.49 9.26 22.87
C GLU A 126 -2.05 10.53 22.21
N GLY A 127 -3.36 10.70 22.26
CA GLY A 127 -4.06 11.85 21.69
C GLY A 127 -4.28 11.76 20.16
N GLU A 128 -3.85 10.69 19.51
CA GLU A 128 -4.14 10.46 18.09
C GLU A 128 -5.36 9.55 17.88
N ASN A 129 -6.12 9.83 16.81
CA ASN A 129 -7.25 9.01 16.44
C ASN A 129 -6.77 7.75 15.70
N GLN A 130 -7.04 6.57 16.28
CA GLN A 130 -6.67 5.27 15.71
C GLN A 130 -7.25 5.05 14.32
N GLU A 131 -8.50 5.39 14.11
CA GLU A 131 -9.22 5.17 12.86
C GLU A 131 -8.65 6.01 11.70
N ARG A 132 -7.95 7.11 12.02
CA ARG A 132 -7.28 8.00 11.07
C ARG A 132 -5.86 7.59 10.73
N ARG A 133 -5.35 6.49 11.26
CA ARG A 133 -4.04 5.95 10.89
C ARG A 133 -4.13 5.22 9.55
N PRO A 134 -3.05 5.12 8.76
CA PRO A 134 -3.06 4.26 7.57
C PRO A 134 -3.40 2.83 7.96
N VAL A 135 -4.15 2.16 7.11
CA VAL A 135 -4.27 0.70 7.19
C VAL A 135 -2.94 0.06 6.81
N GLU A 136 -2.54 -0.93 7.55
CA GLU A 136 -1.39 -1.80 7.28
C GLU A 136 -1.71 -3.23 7.75
N GLY A 137 -0.80 -4.18 7.58
CA GLY A 137 -1.12 -5.57 7.89
C GLY A 137 -1.99 -6.23 6.83
N ILE A 138 -1.93 -5.77 5.61
CA ILE A 138 -2.65 -6.26 4.44
C ILE A 138 -1.69 -6.91 3.44
N THR A 139 -2.21 -7.79 2.60
CA THR A 139 -1.50 -8.29 1.42
C THR A 139 -1.72 -7.37 0.22
N PHE A 140 -0.95 -7.56 -0.84
CA PHE A 140 -1.21 -6.89 -2.12
C PHE A 140 -2.60 -7.23 -2.68
N TYR A 141 -3.03 -8.48 -2.53
CA TYR A 141 -4.33 -8.93 -3.01
C TYR A 141 -5.50 -8.33 -2.21
N ASP A 142 -5.34 -8.12 -0.91
CA ASP A 142 -6.33 -7.40 -0.10
C ASP A 142 -6.49 -5.95 -0.58
N ALA A 143 -5.38 -5.28 -0.93
CA ALA A 143 -5.42 -3.90 -1.43
C ALA A 143 -6.14 -3.78 -2.78
N ILE A 144 -5.90 -4.68 -3.72
CA ILE A 144 -6.62 -4.67 -5.01
C ILE A 144 -8.07 -5.11 -4.88
N TRP A 145 -8.38 -6.03 -3.94
CA TRP A 145 -9.77 -6.38 -3.62
C TRP A 145 -10.52 -5.18 -3.07
N TYR A 146 -9.92 -4.44 -2.11
CA TYR A 146 -10.47 -3.19 -1.61
C TYR A 146 -10.79 -2.20 -2.74
N CYS A 147 -9.87 -2.00 -3.69
CA CYS A 147 -10.08 -1.10 -4.83
C CYS A 147 -11.33 -1.48 -5.63
N ASN A 148 -11.51 -2.77 -5.91
CA ASN A 148 -12.69 -3.26 -6.63
C ASN A 148 -13.98 -3.10 -5.81
N VAL A 149 -13.93 -3.38 -4.51
CA VAL A 149 -15.10 -3.20 -3.63
C VAL A 149 -15.49 -1.74 -3.55
N LEU A 150 -14.53 -0.84 -3.33
CA LEU A 150 -14.76 0.60 -3.31
C LEU A 150 -15.38 1.08 -4.63
N SER A 151 -14.86 0.60 -5.77
CA SER A 151 -15.40 0.93 -7.09
C SER A 151 -16.88 0.52 -7.18
N ARG A 152 -17.22 -0.72 -6.86
CA ARG A 152 -18.63 -1.19 -6.87
C ARG A 152 -19.52 -0.40 -5.93
N LYS A 153 -19.05 -0.13 -4.70
CA LYS A 153 -19.84 0.61 -3.69
C LYS A 153 -20.06 2.08 -4.07
N THR A 154 -19.23 2.62 -4.96
CA THR A 154 -19.34 4.00 -5.47
C THR A 154 -19.92 4.09 -6.88
N GLY A 155 -20.38 2.98 -7.46
CA GLY A 155 -21.01 2.94 -8.78
C GLY A 155 -20.01 3.07 -9.95
N LEU A 156 -18.74 2.79 -9.72
CA LEU A 156 -17.70 2.78 -10.74
C LEU A 156 -17.40 1.35 -11.22
N GLU A 157 -16.84 1.23 -12.42
CA GLU A 157 -16.43 -0.05 -12.98
C GLU A 157 -15.12 -0.53 -12.33
N PRO A 158 -15.10 -1.73 -11.69
CA PRO A 158 -13.89 -2.29 -11.11
C PRO A 158 -12.76 -2.42 -12.14
N VAL A 159 -11.53 -2.06 -11.73
CA VAL A 159 -10.36 -2.08 -12.63
C VAL A 159 -9.74 -3.47 -12.73
N TYR A 160 -9.95 -4.34 -11.74
CA TYR A 160 -9.32 -5.64 -11.72
C TYR A 160 -10.33 -6.77 -11.91
N LYS A 161 -10.02 -7.70 -12.82
CA LYS A 161 -10.61 -9.02 -12.83
C LYS A 161 -9.77 -9.90 -11.91
N ILE A 162 -10.38 -10.38 -10.83
CA ILE A 162 -9.70 -11.12 -9.77
C ILE A 162 -10.35 -12.48 -9.64
N LYS A 163 -9.53 -13.54 -9.70
CA LYS A 163 -9.92 -14.90 -9.34
C LYS A 163 -9.09 -15.31 -8.13
N VAL A 164 -9.70 -15.32 -6.96
CA VAL A 164 -9.04 -15.70 -5.72
C VAL A 164 -8.76 -17.20 -5.73
N ILE A 165 -7.51 -17.57 -5.44
CA ILE A 165 -7.01 -18.94 -5.40
C ILE A 165 -6.90 -19.41 -3.97
N GLU A 166 -6.38 -18.54 -3.07
CA GLU A 166 -6.15 -18.90 -1.69
C GLU A 166 -6.50 -17.78 -0.71
N VAL A 167 -7.12 -18.16 0.40
CA VAL A 167 -7.30 -17.31 1.58
C VAL A 167 -6.67 -18.01 2.77
N THR A 168 -5.74 -17.36 3.45
CA THR A 168 -5.02 -17.89 4.59
C THR A 168 -5.28 -17.07 5.83
N SER A 169 -5.45 -17.73 6.98
CA SER A 169 -5.54 -17.05 8.27
C SER A 169 -4.17 -17.02 8.94
N VAL A 170 -3.65 -15.81 9.13
CA VAL A 170 -2.38 -15.55 9.82
C VAL A 170 -2.65 -14.67 11.03
N ASN A 171 -2.21 -15.09 12.22
CA ASN A 171 -2.39 -14.32 13.46
C ASN A 171 -3.84 -13.88 13.73
N PHE A 172 -4.81 -14.77 13.47
CA PHE A 172 -6.26 -14.51 13.58
C PHE A 172 -6.81 -13.48 12.59
N SER A 173 -6.07 -13.13 11.57
CA SER A 173 -6.47 -12.26 10.46
C SER A 173 -6.52 -13.08 9.17
N SER A 174 -7.59 -12.96 8.40
CA SER A 174 -7.78 -13.69 7.13
C SER A 174 -7.45 -12.78 5.96
N HIS A 175 -6.56 -13.24 5.10
CA HIS A 175 -6.03 -12.50 3.96
C HIS A 175 -6.16 -13.30 2.66
N ILE A 176 -6.36 -12.61 1.55
CA ILE A 176 -6.17 -13.19 0.22
C ILE A 176 -4.66 -13.34 0.01
N THR A 177 -4.17 -14.56 -0.11
CA THR A 177 -2.72 -14.85 -0.23
C THR A 177 -2.30 -15.30 -1.62
N ASP A 178 -3.26 -15.65 -2.47
CA ASP A 178 -3.01 -15.94 -3.89
C ASP A 178 -4.25 -15.62 -4.75
N ALA A 179 -4.03 -14.97 -5.91
CA ALA A 179 -5.07 -14.68 -6.89
C ALA A 179 -4.47 -14.46 -8.30
N GLU A 180 -5.21 -14.88 -9.31
CA GLU A 180 -5.00 -14.44 -10.68
C GLU A 180 -5.62 -13.06 -10.85
N VAL A 181 -4.82 -12.08 -11.34
CA VAL A 181 -5.24 -10.69 -11.48
C VAL A 181 -4.96 -10.18 -12.88
N GLU A 182 -5.97 -9.61 -13.51
CA GLU A 182 -5.90 -8.95 -14.80
C GLU A 182 -6.46 -7.52 -14.69
N MET A 183 -5.76 -6.53 -15.26
CA MET A 183 -6.27 -5.15 -15.29
C MET A 183 -7.20 -4.97 -16.50
N ILE A 184 -8.39 -4.43 -16.27
CA ILE A 184 -9.40 -4.15 -17.28
C ILE A 184 -9.12 -2.79 -17.91
N SER A 185 -8.80 -2.77 -19.20
CA SER A 185 -8.54 -1.52 -19.93
C SER A 185 -9.79 -0.66 -20.02
N GLY A 186 -9.66 0.63 -19.77
CA GLY A 186 -10.76 1.60 -19.85
C GLY A 186 -11.72 1.63 -18.66
N ALA A 187 -11.56 0.76 -17.66
CA ALA A 187 -12.34 0.82 -16.44
C ALA A 187 -11.98 2.08 -15.62
N ASN A 188 -13.00 2.74 -15.05
CA ASN A 188 -12.90 4.04 -14.38
C ASN A 188 -12.88 3.98 -12.86
N GLY A 189 -12.77 2.79 -12.30
CA GLY A 189 -12.77 2.55 -10.86
C GLY A 189 -11.46 2.88 -10.16
N TYR A 190 -11.42 2.59 -8.88
CA TYR A 190 -10.21 2.74 -8.06
C TYR A 190 -9.24 1.59 -8.31
N ARG A 191 -7.95 1.91 -8.23
CA ARG A 191 -6.84 0.97 -8.39
C ARG A 191 -5.62 1.42 -7.59
N LEU A 192 -4.61 0.57 -7.50
CA LEU A 192 -3.28 0.98 -7.04
C LEU A 192 -2.60 1.87 -8.11
N PRO A 193 -1.72 2.80 -7.70
CA PRO A 193 -0.89 3.54 -8.64
C PRO A 193 0.09 2.57 -9.35
N THR A 194 0.49 2.92 -10.56
CA THR A 194 1.69 2.34 -11.16
C THR A 194 2.94 2.95 -10.52
N GLU A 195 4.11 2.34 -10.70
CA GLU A 195 5.36 2.90 -10.20
C GLU A 195 5.64 4.30 -10.76
N CYS A 196 5.32 4.52 -12.03
CA CYS A 196 5.51 5.83 -12.67
C CYS A 196 4.56 6.87 -12.10
N GLU A 197 3.30 6.54 -11.85
CA GLU A 197 2.33 7.45 -11.22
C GLU A 197 2.73 7.80 -9.79
N ALA A 198 3.16 6.81 -9.01
CA ALA A 198 3.60 7.02 -7.63
C ALA A 198 4.82 7.95 -7.59
N GLU A 199 5.88 7.66 -8.32
CA GLU A 199 7.08 8.50 -8.35
C GLU A 199 6.79 9.91 -8.90
N TYR A 200 5.94 10.04 -9.94
CA TYR A 200 5.52 11.32 -10.51
C TYR A 200 4.80 12.18 -9.46
N ALA A 201 3.86 11.58 -8.75
CA ALA A 201 3.12 12.25 -7.67
C ALA A 201 4.03 12.61 -6.48
N MET A 202 4.96 11.73 -6.09
CA MET A 202 5.96 12.01 -5.06
C MET A 202 6.84 13.21 -5.42
N ARG A 203 7.21 13.35 -6.68
CA ARG A 203 8.01 14.48 -7.20
C ARG A 203 7.23 15.76 -7.40
N GLY A 204 5.91 15.74 -7.15
CA GLY A 204 5.05 16.91 -7.22
C GLY A 204 4.45 17.20 -8.60
N GLY A 205 4.46 16.23 -9.51
CA GLY A 205 3.68 16.24 -10.75
C GLY A 205 4.11 17.24 -11.84
N ASP A 206 5.29 17.88 -11.70
CA ASP A 206 5.79 18.80 -12.72
C ASP A 206 7.33 18.75 -12.81
N PRO A 207 7.89 18.14 -13.87
CA PRO A 207 9.34 18.02 -14.03
C PRO A 207 10.08 19.35 -14.22
N ASN A 208 9.37 20.46 -14.45
CA ASN A 208 9.95 21.80 -14.62
C ASN A 208 10.06 22.57 -13.29
N LYS A 209 9.57 22.03 -12.19
CA LYS A 209 9.60 22.67 -10.88
C LYS A 209 10.81 22.20 -10.06
N PRO A 210 11.40 23.07 -9.22
CA PRO A 210 12.56 22.70 -8.40
C PRO A 210 12.33 21.50 -7.46
N ASN A 211 11.09 21.31 -7.00
CA ASN A 211 10.72 20.18 -6.12
C ASN A 211 10.77 18.81 -6.82
N TRP A 212 10.83 18.78 -8.15
CA TRP A 212 11.04 17.55 -8.92
C TRP A 212 12.35 16.81 -8.51
N ASP A 213 13.37 17.58 -8.17
CA ASP A 213 14.69 17.06 -7.81
C ASP A 213 14.88 16.87 -6.30
N TYR A 214 13.83 17.04 -5.51
CA TYR A 214 13.90 16.79 -4.08
C TYR A 214 14.08 15.30 -3.78
N LEU A 215 14.85 15.01 -2.74
CA LEU A 215 15.11 13.64 -2.32
C LEU A 215 13.90 13.01 -1.64
N PHE A 216 13.16 13.80 -0.89
CA PHE A 216 11.91 13.40 -0.24
C PHE A 216 10.73 14.20 -0.79
N SER A 217 9.56 13.58 -0.81
CA SER A 217 8.36 14.22 -1.34
C SER A 217 8.00 15.48 -0.55
N GLY A 218 8.21 16.64 -1.16
CA GLY A 218 7.87 17.95 -0.57
C GLY A 218 8.97 18.59 0.29
N ALA A 219 10.14 17.98 0.43
CA ALA A 219 11.25 18.56 1.19
C ALA A 219 12.53 18.66 0.37
N PRO A 220 13.13 19.86 0.29
CA PRO A 220 14.50 19.98 -0.20
C PRO A 220 15.43 19.21 0.72
N SER A 221 16.29 18.38 0.14
CA SER A 221 17.20 17.55 0.90
C SER A 221 18.58 18.18 0.99
N GLU A 222 19.13 18.20 2.18
CA GLU A 222 20.56 18.11 2.34
C GLU A 222 20.98 16.69 1.97
N PRO A 223 21.98 16.46 1.14
CA PRO A 223 22.43 15.14 0.76
C PRO A 223 23.23 14.48 1.89
N SER A 224 22.65 14.30 3.06
CA SER A 224 23.24 13.43 4.05
C SER A 224 22.98 12.00 3.60
N ARG A 225 24.00 11.37 3.03
CA ARG A 225 24.01 9.95 2.65
C ARG A 225 23.92 9.02 3.85
N GLU A 226 23.71 9.54 5.04
CA GLU A 226 23.69 8.74 6.24
C GLU A 226 22.36 7.98 6.35
N ARG A 227 22.46 6.71 6.00
CA ARG A 227 21.40 5.69 6.09
C ARG A 227 20.83 5.56 7.51
N TYR A 228 21.52 6.13 8.50
CA TYR A 228 21.33 5.91 9.93
C TYR A 228 21.24 7.20 10.75
N SER A 229 20.92 8.35 10.13
CA SER A 229 20.87 9.63 10.84
C SER A 229 19.51 10.30 10.72
N ILE A 230 19.23 11.18 11.67
CA ILE A 230 18.12 12.13 11.64
C ILE A 230 18.26 12.98 10.37
N ASN A 231 17.18 13.02 9.59
CA ASN A 231 17.13 13.83 8.37
C ASN A 231 16.09 14.92 8.52
N LYS A 232 16.54 16.16 8.65
CA LYS A 232 15.68 17.33 8.88
C LYS A 232 14.65 17.56 7.77
N GLY A 233 14.98 17.22 6.52
CA GLY A 233 14.05 17.30 5.39
C GLY A 233 12.94 16.28 5.55
N LEU A 234 13.29 15.02 5.80
CA LEU A 234 12.31 13.95 6.00
C LEU A 234 11.46 14.18 7.25
N ASP A 235 12.03 14.76 8.32
CA ASP A 235 11.26 15.10 9.54
C ASP A 235 10.07 16.02 9.27
N LEU A 236 10.16 16.88 8.27
CA LEU A 236 9.07 17.79 7.91
C LEU A 236 7.91 17.09 7.22
N VAL A 237 8.18 16.04 6.44
CA VAL A 237 7.24 15.47 5.47
C VAL A 237 6.86 14.01 5.75
N GLY A 238 7.59 13.31 6.62
CA GLY A 238 7.38 11.89 6.84
C GLY A 238 7.68 11.39 8.25
N TRP A 239 7.24 10.17 8.52
CA TRP A 239 7.52 9.42 9.72
C TRP A 239 8.42 8.23 9.36
N TYR A 240 9.56 8.12 10.02
CA TYR A 240 10.56 7.08 9.76
C TYR A 240 11.24 6.66 11.06
N ARG A 241 12.13 5.70 11.01
CA ARG A 241 12.77 5.07 12.17
C ARG A 241 13.25 6.04 13.25
N TYR A 242 13.80 7.19 12.88
CA TYR A 242 14.48 8.09 13.81
C TYR A 242 13.59 9.21 14.38
N ASN A 243 12.41 9.46 13.83
CA ASN A 243 11.45 10.42 14.37
C ASN A 243 10.14 9.79 14.88
N ASN A 244 10.09 8.46 14.99
CA ASN A 244 8.90 7.69 15.38
C ASN A 244 9.04 7.09 16.79
N LYS A 245 9.64 7.83 17.72
CA LYS A 245 9.82 7.43 19.11
C LYS A 245 8.91 8.25 20.03
N THR A 246 8.50 7.68 21.18
CA THR A 246 7.86 8.45 22.23
C THR A 246 8.94 9.06 23.13
N GLY A 247 8.78 10.35 23.44
CA GLY A 247 9.65 11.14 24.32
C GLY A 247 10.76 11.86 23.54
N ASP A 248 11.38 12.84 24.22
CA ASP A 248 12.37 13.77 23.65
C ASP A 248 13.71 13.13 23.24
N SER A 249 13.83 11.82 23.32
CA SER A 249 15.10 11.11 23.13
C SER A 249 15.46 10.81 21.68
N ALA A 250 14.76 11.36 20.71
CA ALA A 250 15.06 11.13 19.28
C ALA A 250 16.38 11.75 18.79
N THR A 251 17.17 12.37 19.68
CA THR A 251 18.23 13.31 19.26
C THR A 251 19.65 12.90 19.61
N SER A 252 19.91 11.76 20.25
CA SER A 252 21.28 11.41 20.62
C SER A 252 21.91 10.37 19.69
N ASP A 253 23.15 10.64 19.28
CA ASP A 253 24.00 9.69 18.54
C ASP A 253 24.30 8.39 19.32
N SER A 254 24.09 8.41 20.64
CA SER A 254 24.24 7.24 21.52
C SER A 254 23.16 6.16 21.30
N ASP A 255 22.05 6.48 20.65
CA ASP A 255 21.02 5.50 20.32
C ASP A 255 21.43 4.59 19.15
N LYS A 256 22.54 4.86 18.49
CA LYS A 256 23.05 4.07 17.36
C LYS A 256 23.55 2.68 17.77
N GLU A 257 24.06 2.52 18.98
CA GLU A 257 24.65 1.26 19.45
C GLU A 257 23.68 0.37 20.25
N ASN A 258 22.64 0.97 20.85
CA ASN A 258 21.63 0.26 21.65
C ASN A 258 20.24 0.24 21.00
N ASP A 259 20.19 0.28 19.67
CA ASP A 259 18.95 0.27 18.90
C ASP A 259 18.25 -1.10 19.00
N THR A 260 17.65 -1.36 20.15
CA THR A 260 16.82 -2.52 20.30
C THR A 260 15.61 -2.39 19.38
N TYR A 261 15.47 -3.33 18.47
CA TYR A 261 14.40 -3.50 17.48
C TYR A 261 12.97 -3.22 17.97
N TYR A 262 12.77 -3.09 19.27
CA TYR A 262 11.50 -2.97 19.97
C TYR A 262 11.12 -1.55 20.42
N SER A 263 11.92 -0.52 20.14
CA SER A 263 11.61 0.86 20.55
C SER A 263 10.76 1.64 19.55
N TYR A 264 10.34 1.02 18.44
CA TYR A 264 9.50 1.64 17.43
C TYR A 264 8.02 1.44 17.74
N LYS A 265 7.18 2.46 17.49
CA LYS A 265 5.82 2.45 18.00
C LYS A 265 4.73 2.22 16.96
N GLY A 266 4.97 2.43 15.69
CA GLY A 266 3.96 2.18 14.66
C GLY A 266 3.58 3.43 13.86
N THR A 267 2.40 3.40 13.28
CA THR A 267 1.88 4.47 12.42
C THR A 267 1.35 5.66 13.21
N HIS A 268 1.22 6.81 12.57
CA HIS A 268 0.58 8.03 13.07
C HIS A 268 -0.70 8.34 12.28
N GLU A 269 -1.54 9.24 12.77
CA GLU A 269 -2.62 9.80 11.97
C GLU A 269 -2.10 10.40 10.67
N VAL A 270 -2.82 10.18 9.58
CA VAL A 270 -2.54 10.81 8.29
C VAL A 270 -2.67 12.33 8.38
N GLY A 271 -1.89 13.04 7.58
CA GLY A 271 -1.98 14.51 7.50
C GLY A 271 -1.26 15.29 8.59
N LYS A 272 -0.49 14.64 9.48
CA LYS A 272 0.26 15.31 10.58
C LYS A 272 1.61 15.91 10.13
N LYS A 273 2.04 15.67 8.90
CA LYS A 273 3.26 16.23 8.31
C LYS A 273 2.94 17.26 7.23
N LYS A 274 3.95 17.92 6.67
CA LYS A 274 3.75 18.85 5.56
C LYS A 274 3.47 18.10 4.25
N PRO A 275 2.52 18.55 3.44
CA PRO A 275 2.28 17.96 2.13
C PRO A 275 3.36 18.38 1.11
N ASN A 276 3.41 17.65 0.00
CA ASN A 276 4.15 18.10 -1.18
C ASN A 276 3.39 19.20 -1.97
N SER A 277 3.93 19.59 -3.12
CA SER A 277 3.35 20.67 -3.97
C SER A 277 1.98 20.35 -4.56
N LEU A 278 1.60 19.06 -4.64
CA LEU A 278 0.27 18.63 -5.05
C LEU A 278 -0.72 18.61 -3.87
N GLY A 279 -0.26 18.81 -2.65
CA GLY A 279 -1.08 18.68 -1.46
C GLY A 279 -1.21 17.24 -0.95
N LEU A 280 -0.36 16.31 -1.42
CA LEU A 280 -0.28 14.93 -0.98
C LEU A 280 0.57 14.83 0.29
N PHE A 281 0.10 14.07 1.25
CA PHE A 281 0.74 13.91 2.55
C PHE A 281 1.50 12.59 2.63
N VAL A 282 2.61 12.63 3.33
CA VAL A 282 3.42 11.50 3.79
C VAL A 282 3.79 10.50 2.69
N MET A 283 3.96 10.98 1.44
CA MET A 283 4.48 10.17 0.33
C MET A 283 5.92 9.66 0.60
N SER A 284 6.56 10.10 1.68
CA SER A 284 7.86 9.66 2.17
C SER A 284 7.75 9.30 3.64
N GLY A 285 7.67 8.02 3.97
CA GLY A 285 7.57 7.48 5.34
C GLY A 285 6.20 6.93 5.71
N ILE A 286 5.96 6.72 6.96
CA ILE A 286 4.82 6.13 7.67
C ILE A 286 4.50 4.68 7.29
N VAL A 287 4.01 4.39 6.09
CA VAL A 287 3.89 3.04 5.51
C VAL A 287 4.46 3.04 4.10
N SER A 288 5.06 1.93 3.72
CA SER A 288 5.42 1.67 2.33
C SER A 288 4.14 1.38 1.56
N GLU A 289 3.95 1.98 0.39
CA GLU A 289 2.69 1.92 -0.33
C GLU A 289 2.79 1.01 -1.54
N TYR A 290 1.95 -0.02 -1.60
CA TYR A 290 1.88 -0.90 -2.76
C TYR A 290 1.58 -0.15 -4.05
N CYS A 291 2.32 -0.51 -5.12
CA CYS A 291 2.02 -0.14 -6.49
C CYS A 291 1.65 -1.37 -7.32
N PHE A 292 0.89 -1.14 -8.38
CA PHE A 292 0.54 -2.21 -9.31
C PHE A 292 1.68 -2.46 -10.28
N GLY A 293 2.11 -3.71 -10.36
CA GLY A 293 3.21 -4.17 -11.20
C GLY A 293 3.86 -5.43 -10.63
N ILE A 294 4.82 -5.97 -11.35
CA ILE A 294 5.65 -7.11 -10.93
C ILE A 294 7.10 -6.74 -11.15
N ILE A 295 7.94 -6.98 -10.15
CA ILE A 295 9.38 -6.68 -10.20
C ILE A 295 10.19 -7.97 -10.06
N ASP A 296 11.22 -8.06 -10.91
CA ASP A 296 12.35 -8.96 -10.74
C ASP A 296 13.61 -8.11 -10.54
N TYR A 297 14.12 -8.06 -9.31
CA TYR A 297 15.32 -7.26 -8.98
C TYR A 297 16.61 -7.77 -9.59
N THR A 298 16.63 -8.98 -10.13
CA THR A 298 17.80 -9.51 -10.84
C THR A 298 17.93 -8.90 -12.22
N LYS A 299 16.87 -8.23 -12.70
CA LYS A 299 16.81 -7.58 -14.01
C LYS A 299 16.94 -6.08 -13.89
N GLU A 300 17.90 -5.50 -14.60
CA GLU A 300 17.93 -4.07 -14.82
C GLU A 300 17.07 -3.70 -16.03
N PRO A 301 16.14 -2.73 -15.88
CA PRO A 301 15.32 -2.30 -17.00
C PRO A 301 16.21 -1.66 -18.07
N LYS A 302 15.97 -2.00 -19.33
CA LYS A 302 16.64 -1.41 -20.50
C LYS A 302 15.67 -0.44 -21.18
N TYR A 303 16.06 0.81 -21.29
CA TYR A 303 15.27 1.82 -21.96
C TYR A 303 15.75 2.07 -23.37
N THR A 304 14.82 2.08 -24.33
CA THR A 304 15.11 2.27 -25.77
C THR A 304 15.05 3.73 -26.20
N GLY A 305 14.55 4.63 -25.32
CA GLY A 305 14.23 6.03 -25.66
C GLY A 305 12.88 6.19 -26.36
N GLU A 306 12.17 5.09 -26.63
CA GLU A 306 10.80 5.15 -27.15
C GLU A 306 9.84 5.68 -26.07
N LEU A 307 8.73 6.28 -26.52
CA LEU A 307 7.71 6.80 -25.61
C LEU A 307 6.86 5.65 -25.05
N GLU A 308 6.95 5.46 -23.75
CA GLU A 308 6.09 4.52 -23.02
C GLU A 308 4.85 5.27 -22.50
N ILE A 309 3.65 4.80 -22.84
CA ILE A 309 2.38 5.43 -22.43
C ILE A 309 1.78 4.64 -21.25
N ASN A 310 1.59 5.31 -20.11
CA ASN A 310 1.06 4.74 -18.87
C ASN A 310 1.70 3.38 -18.52
N PRO A 311 3.04 3.29 -18.46
CA PRO A 311 3.70 2.01 -18.33
C PRO A 311 3.41 1.35 -16.99
N VAL A 312 3.18 0.04 -17.06
CA VAL A 312 3.11 -0.86 -15.91
C VAL A 312 4.29 -1.83 -16.01
N ARG A 313 5.11 -1.89 -15.00
CA ARG A 313 6.20 -2.85 -14.98
C ARG A 313 5.65 -4.26 -14.75
N ASN A 314 6.05 -5.18 -15.61
CA ASN A 314 5.63 -6.58 -15.55
C ASN A 314 6.80 -7.49 -15.93
N ASP A 315 7.67 -7.74 -14.95
CA ASP A 315 8.82 -8.63 -15.13
C ASP A 315 8.33 -10.09 -15.02
N GLU A 316 8.34 -10.83 -16.12
CA GLU A 316 7.75 -12.18 -16.27
C GLU A 316 8.18 -13.22 -15.21
N THR A 317 9.34 -13.04 -14.60
CA THR A 317 9.90 -13.95 -13.58
C THR A 317 9.82 -13.40 -12.17
N GLY A 318 9.21 -12.23 -11.99
CA GLY A 318 9.04 -11.59 -10.68
C GLY A 318 7.84 -12.13 -9.91
N ASN A 319 7.96 -12.16 -8.60
CA ASN A 319 6.86 -12.42 -7.66
C ASN A 319 6.75 -11.34 -6.59
N GLU A 320 7.44 -10.23 -6.79
CA GLU A 320 7.48 -9.13 -5.85
C GLU A 320 6.71 -7.93 -6.41
N ARG A 321 6.02 -7.22 -5.51
CA ARG A 321 5.23 -6.04 -5.84
C ARG A 321 6.01 -4.77 -5.48
N PRO A 322 6.09 -3.80 -6.40
CA PRO A 322 6.72 -2.52 -6.08
C PRO A 322 5.98 -1.80 -4.96
N SER A 323 6.73 -1.12 -4.10
CA SER A 323 6.17 -0.22 -3.11
C SER A 323 7.03 1.03 -2.98
N TYR A 324 6.46 2.13 -2.53
CA TYR A 324 7.11 3.44 -2.43
C TYR A 324 7.01 4.03 -1.03
N GLY A 325 7.82 5.07 -0.81
CA GLY A 325 7.73 5.92 0.37
C GLY A 325 8.55 5.44 1.57
N GLY A 326 8.88 4.15 1.66
CA GLY A 326 9.46 3.61 2.90
C GLY A 326 8.45 3.68 4.06
N SER A 327 8.89 3.42 5.30
CA SER A 327 7.96 3.28 6.41
C SER A 327 8.48 3.85 7.71
N TRP A 328 7.61 3.94 8.73
CA TRP A 328 7.94 4.30 10.10
C TRP A 328 9.10 3.47 10.69
N ARG A 329 9.35 2.30 10.13
CA ARG A 329 10.40 1.37 10.56
C ARG A 329 11.69 1.48 9.75
N SER A 330 11.64 2.13 8.60
CA SER A 330 12.76 2.24 7.65
C SER A 330 13.66 3.42 7.98
N GLY A 331 14.93 3.33 7.62
CA GLY A 331 15.83 4.49 7.59
C GLY A 331 15.47 5.46 6.46
N ALA A 332 16.01 6.68 6.52
CA ALA A 332 15.73 7.72 5.53
C ALA A 332 16.03 7.31 4.07
N GLY A 333 17.00 6.44 3.86
CA GLY A 333 17.36 5.94 2.52
C GLY A 333 16.25 5.13 1.82
N SER A 334 15.27 4.61 2.56
CA SER A 334 14.10 3.91 1.96
C SER A 334 12.95 4.87 1.63
N ALA A 335 12.96 6.09 2.17
CA ALA A 335 11.89 7.07 1.99
C ALA A 335 12.14 8.05 0.82
N ILE A 336 13.24 7.86 0.08
CA ILE A 336 13.59 8.71 -1.07
C ILE A 336 12.67 8.40 -2.27
N VAL A 337 12.37 9.44 -3.05
CA VAL A 337 11.36 9.40 -4.13
C VAL A 337 11.62 8.38 -5.25
N HIS A 338 12.82 7.86 -5.37
CA HIS A 338 13.20 6.84 -6.34
C HIS A 338 13.55 5.49 -5.70
N SER A 339 13.27 5.31 -4.41
CA SER A 339 13.44 4.04 -3.71
C SER A 339 12.14 3.25 -3.79
N PHE A 340 12.22 2.09 -4.38
CA PHE A 340 11.11 1.15 -4.45
C PHE A 340 11.55 -0.20 -3.88
N PRO A 341 11.43 -0.39 -2.57
CA PRO A 341 11.50 -1.73 -2.02
C PRO A 341 10.38 -2.58 -2.63
N ALA A 342 10.60 -3.87 -2.73
CA ALA A 342 9.52 -4.77 -3.08
C ALA A 342 9.04 -5.53 -1.87
N ASN A 343 7.80 -5.95 -1.95
CA ASN A 343 7.17 -6.79 -0.98
C ASN A 343 6.62 -8.03 -1.69
N ASN A 344 6.72 -9.17 -1.03
CA ASN A 344 6.02 -10.36 -1.46
C ASN A 344 4.51 -10.07 -1.44
N ASP A 345 3.78 -10.49 -2.45
CA ASP A 345 2.36 -10.18 -2.65
C ASP A 345 1.43 -10.85 -1.63
N SER A 346 1.84 -11.99 -1.07
CA SER A 346 1.10 -12.74 -0.06
C SER A 346 1.45 -12.36 1.38
N PHE A 347 2.42 -11.46 1.60
CA PHE A 347 2.91 -11.14 2.93
C PHE A 347 2.27 -9.89 3.51
N SER A 348 1.67 -10.02 4.70
CA SER A 348 1.16 -8.89 5.48
C SER A 348 2.15 -8.47 6.56
N ASN A 349 2.37 -7.17 6.73
CA ASN A 349 3.28 -6.62 7.72
C ASN A 349 2.83 -5.26 8.24
N ALA A 350 3.35 -4.86 9.40
CA ALA A 350 2.97 -3.64 10.11
C ALA A 350 3.47 -2.31 9.48
N ASN A 351 4.14 -2.37 8.35
CA ASN A 351 4.80 -1.22 7.74
C ASN A 351 4.51 -1.05 6.25
N THR A 352 3.55 -1.82 5.72
CA THR A 352 3.09 -1.70 4.33
C THR A 352 1.57 -1.49 4.29
N GLY A 353 1.17 -0.44 3.60
CA GLY A 353 -0.20 -0.05 3.31
C GLY A 353 -0.36 0.32 1.85
N PHE A 354 -1.27 1.21 1.51
CA PHE A 354 -1.50 1.65 0.14
C PHE A 354 -2.27 2.96 0.06
N ARG A 355 -2.24 3.58 -1.10
CA ARG A 355 -3.20 4.62 -1.49
C ARG A 355 -3.85 4.25 -2.82
N VAL A 356 -5.00 4.84 -3.10
CA VAL A 356 -5.74 4.57 -4.33
C VAL A 356 -5.49 5.65 -5.36
N VAL A 357 -5.59 5.27 -6.63
CA VAL A 357 -5.68 6.17 -7.77
C VAL A 357 -6.91 5.84 -8.60
N ARG A 358 -7.30 6.79 -9.46
CA ARG A 358 -8.35 6.62 -10.45
C ARG A 358 -7.95 7.35 -11.73
N SER A 359 -8.15 6.73 -12.88
CA SER A 359 -7.98 7.40 -14.17
C SER A 359 -9.06 8.47 -14.35
N VAL A 360 -8.70 9.59 -14.96
CA VAL A 360 -9.62 10.68 -15.34
C VAL A 360 -9.62 10.75 -16.85
N ASP A 361 -10.79 10.56 -17.45
CA ASP A 361 -11.01 10.66 -18.89
C ASP A 361 -10.97 12.14 -19.36
#